data_201e5a1634e8caea6fbf2b1a74a9e0da
#
_entry.id   201e5a1634e8caea6fbf2b1a74a9e0da
#
_cell.length_a   1.000
_cell.length_b   1.000
_cell.length_c   1.000
_cell.angle_alpha   90.00
_cell.angle_beta   90.00
_cell.angle_gamma   90.00
#
_symmetry.space_group_name_H-M   'P 1'
#
loop_
_entity.id
_entity.type
_entity.pdbx_description
1 polymer ?
#
loop_
_entity_poly.entity_id
_entity_poly.type
_entity_poly.pdbx_seq_one_letter_code
_entity_poly.pdbx_strand_id
1 'polypeptide(L)'
;MRKIFLIFLLWLISTVLIIIYVNENPENIEKIKNYFSKDKAPELILNDGEIQRQPSNSFIIEFQKVVSLSEKTAFIVHDENIQDFNKNSLKIYTQNGYVTNNLKFEKLNLPKVFTTEKNGGVKTIFIYNNNEFALISSLKGGCFYASIVSLNNGKELFKTKCLPKKDIDYNGLGSSNIHHNNKIFLSIGAPEQRSSEIRALAQNDNSIFGKIIEINKTNLDKIIAKEESSINLKIFTSGHRNPQGLTKINDSFFSVEHGPQGGDELNKIIKNKNYGWPKVSYGTQYKYDEDGKAYEISHENYQFEEPLFALVPSVGISALNTCPSKLKNYYKKPCLLALSLHGNSLRPGRSIIIYLLNEKMNQVHSIEKIYLRDHLKLRHFVTNSKNELYEDKKGNIYISADKQGIYKLSFINFRN
;
A
#
# COMPACT_ATOMS: atom_id res chain seq x y z
N MET A 1 5.77 -48.78 35.52
CA MET A 1 4.56 -48.55 34.70
C MET A 1 3.64 -47.42 35.22
N ARG A 2 3.20 -47.40 36.48
CA ARG A 2 2.29 -46.36 37.01
C ARG A 2 2.83 -44.92 36.89
N LYS A 3 4.12 -44.68 37.16
CA LYS A 3 4.71 -43.33 37.05
C LYS A 3 4.78 -42.81 35.61
N ILE A 4 5.09 -43.68 34.64
CA ILE A 4 5.15 -43.35 33.23
C ILE A 4 3.75 -43.04 32.69
N PHE A 5 2.75 -43.80 33.10
CA PHE A 5 1.35 -43.60 32.78
C PHE A 5 0.84 -42.23 33.33
N LEU A 6 1.22 -41.89 34.55
CA LEU A 6 0.83 -40.59 35.16
C LEU A 6 1.44 -39.39 34.42
N ILE A 7 2.71 -39.49 34.01
CA ILE A 7 3.40 -38.45 33.23
C ILE A 7 2.74 -38.27 31.85
N PHE A 8 2.41 -39.41 31.22
CA PHE A 8 1.72 -39.37 29.92
C PHE A 8 0.31 -38.77 30.03
N LEU A 9 -0.43 -39.10 31.10
CA LEU A 9 -1.76 -38.56 31.36
C LEU A 9 -1.72 -37.04 31.64
N LEU A 10 -0.75 -36.58 32.44
CA LEU A 10 -0.54 -35.15 32.71
C LEU A 10 -0.13 -34.39 31.44
N TRP A 11 0.69 -35.00 30.59
CA TRP A 11 1.06 -34.42 29.30
C TRP A 11 -0.16 -34.32 28.36
N LEU A 12 -0.98 -35.36 28.31
CA LEU A 12 -2.23 -35.36 27.49
C LEU A 12 -3.21 -34.30 27.98
N ILE A 13 -3.43 -34.18 29.28
CA ILE A 13 -4.29 -33.17 29.90
C ILE A 13 -3.77 -31.75 29.60
N SER A 14 -2.47 -31.53 29.74
CA SER A 14 -1.89 -30.20 29.43
C SER A 14 -2.02 -29.84 27.95
N THR A 15 -1.86 -30.84 27.06
CA THR A 15 -2.02 -30.62 25.61
C THR A 15 -3.47 -30.27 25.24
N VAL A 16 -4.44 -30.98 25.85
CA VAL A 16 -5.89 -30.71 25.65
C VAL A 16 -6.25 -29.31 26.17
N LEU A 17 -5.76 -28.94 27.36
CA LEU A 17 -5.98 -27.59 27.93
C LEU A 17 -5.37 -26.49 27.07
N ILE A 18 -4.19 -26.71 26.50
CA ILE A 18 -3.56 -25.77 25.57
C ILE A 18 -4.41 -25.65 24.29
N ILE A 19 -4.91 -26.76 23.74
CA ILE A 19 -5.77 -26.74 22.56
C ILE A 19 -7.07 -25.98 22.83
N ILE A 20 -7.71 -26.22 23.97
CA ILE A 20 -8.95 -25.52 24.38
C ILE A 20 -8.66 -24.03 24.54
N TYR A 21 -7.61 -23.67 25.29
CA TYR A 21 -7.22 -22.27 25.50
C TYR A 21 -6.91 -21.54 24.18
N VAL A 22 -6.26 -22.23 23.26
CA VAL A 22 -5.91 -21.72 21.93
C VAL A 22 -7.17 -21.52 21.07
N ASN A 23 -8.13 -22.43 21.11
CA ASN A 23 -9.39 -22.31 20.37
C ASN A 23 -10.31 -21.20 20.91
N GLU A 24 -10.31 -21.00 22.22
CA GLU A 24 -11.08 -19.92 22.86
C GLU A 24 -10.43 -18.54 22.69
N ASN A 25 -9.13 -18.50 22.40
CA ASN A 25 -8.37 -17.25 22.23
C ASN A 25 -7.56 -17.25 20.93
N PRO A 26 -8.20 -17.21 19.75
CA PRO A 26 -7.52 -17.30 18.46
C PRO A 26 -6.50 -16.16 18.23
N GLU A 27 -6.68 -15.03 18.89
CA GLU A 27 -5.72 -13.91 18.89
C GLU A 27 -4.36 -14.25 19.54
N ASN A 28 -4.33 -15.21 20.47
CA ASN A 28 -3.09 -15.66 21.08
C ASN A 28 -2.28 -16.57 20.17
N ILE A 29 -2.93 -17.31 19.26
CA ILE A 29 -2.24 -18.09 18.20
C ILE A 29 -1.47 -17.13 17.29
N GLU A 30 -2.09 -16.02 16.90
CA GLU A 30 -1.46 -15.04 16.04
C GLU A 30 -0.29 -14.33 16.76
N LYS A 31 -0.42 -14.06 18.06
CA LYS A 31 0.69 -13.55 18.89
C LYS A 31 1.86 -14.54 18.99
N ILE A 32 1.57 -15.83 19.20
CA ILE A 32 2.59 -16.89 19.29
C ILE A 32 3.25 -17.07 17.91
N LYS A 33 2.48 -17.18 16.83
CA LYS A 33 3.03 -17.22 15.46
C LYS A 33 3.89 -16.01 15.15
N ASN A 34 3.43 -14.82 15.51
CA ASN A 34 4.17 -13.58 15.33
C ASN A 34 5.44 -13.51 16.18
N TYR A 35 5.41 -14.07 17.40
CA TYR A 35 6.61 -14.16 18.25
C TYR A 35 7.69 -15.06 17.63
N PHE A 36 7.32 -16.24 17.14
CA PHE A 36 8.25 -17.17 16.49
C PHE A 36 8.63 -16.76 15.05
N SER A 37 7.83 -15.94 14.36
CA SER A 37 8.15 -15.43 13.03
C SER A 37 8.90 -14.10 13.03
N LYS A 38 8.92 -13.38 14.15
CA LYS A 38 9.51 -12.03 14.28
C LYS A 38 11.00 -11.93 13.95
N ASP A 39 11.75 -13.04 14.03
CA ASP A 39 13.18 -13.04 13.83
C ASP A 39 13.66 -13.81 12.58
N LYS A 40 12.75 -14.39 11.83
CA LYS A 40 13.12 -15.07 10.57
C LYS A 40 13.16 -14.06 9.43
N ALA A 41 14.34 -13.91 8.81
CA ALA A 41 14.48 -13.09 7.62
C ALA A 41 13.53 -13.61 6.50
N PRO A 42 12.95 -12.74 5.68
CA PRO A 42 12.16 -13.16 4.53
C PRO A 42 12.96 -14.07 3.60
N GLU A 43 12.27 -15.01 2.96
CA GLU A 43 12.87 -15.86 1.94
C GLU A 43 12.69 -15.21 0.58
N LEU A 44 13.76 -15.20 -0.22
CA LEU A 44 13.78 -14.75 -1.59
C LEU A 44 14.39 -15.86 -2.45
N ILE A 45 13.63 -16.34 -3.40
CA ILE A 45 14.06 -17.37 -4.34
C ILE A 45 13.98 -16.81 -5.74
N LEU A 46 15.10 -16.82 -6.46
CA LEU A 46 15.15 -16.42 -7.85
C LEU A 46 14.68 -17.60 -8.70
N ASN A 47 13.53 -17.44 -9.32
CA ASN A 47 13.04 -18.42 -10.30
C ASN A 47 12.46 -17.69 -11.52
N ASP A 48 12.60 -18.32 -12.66
CA ASP A 48 11.87 -17.95 -13.87
C ASP A 48 10.68 -18.90 -13.98
N GLY A 49 9.55 -18.45 -13.44
CA GLY A 49 8.30 -19.17 -13.52
C GLY A 49 7.83 -19.33 -14.96
N GLU A 50 6.89 -20.23 -15.15
CA GLU A 50 6.21 -20.41 -16.43
C GLU A 50 5.54 -19.12 -16.90
N ILE A 51 5.58 -18.84 -18.21
CA ILE A 51 4.87 -17.71 -18.81
C ILE A 51 3.40 -18.07 -18.91
N GLN A 52 2.58 -17.27 -18.26
CA GLN A 52 1.12 -17.38 -18.34
C GLN A 52 0.57 -16.26 -19.22
N ARG A 53 -0.54 -16.54 -19.91
CA ARG A 53 -1.20 -15.61 -20.82
C ARG A 53 -2.62 -15.33 -20.39
N GLN A 54 -2.96 -14.05 -20.29
CA GLN A 54 -4.29 -13.58 -20.01
C GLN A 54 -4.76 -12.67 -21.13
N PRO A 55 -5.76 -13.09 -21.92
CA PRO A 55 -6.35 -12.22 -22.93
C PRO A 55 -7.18 -11.13 -22.29
N SER A 56 -7.14 -9.95 -22.87
CA SER A 56 -8.04 -8.84 -22.65
C SER A 56 -8.84 -8.54 -23.91
N ASN A 57 -9.67 -7.50 -23.87
CA ASN A 57 -10.39 -7.05 -25.07
C ASN A 57 -9.43 -6.44 -26.11
N SER A 58 -8.36 -5.81 -25.67
CA SER A 58 -7.49 -4.98 -26.49
C SER A 58 -6.14 -5.62 -26.83
N PHE A 59 -5.64 -6.56 -26.01
CA PHE A 59 -4.33 -7.18 -26.14
C PHE A 59 -4.23 -8.47 -25.29
N ILE A 60 -3.05 -9.08 -25.27
CA ILE A 60 -2.72 -10.19 -24.37
C ILE A 60 -1.71 -9.68 -23.34
N ILE A 61 -1.92 -9.98 -22.05
CA ILE A 61 -0.89 -9.87 -21.03
C ILE A 61 -0.19 -11.21 -20.89
N GLU A 62 1.13 -11.21 -21.07
CA GLU A 62 1.99 -12.27 -20.56
C GLU A 62 2.51 -11.89 -19.19
N PHE A 63 2.41 -12.79 -18.23
CA PHE A 63 3.00 -12.60 -16.91
C PHE A 63 3.82 -13.80 -16.49
N GLN A 64 4.95 -13.52 -15.84
CA GLN A 64 5.95 -14.50 -15.46
C GLN A 64 6.49 -14.15 -14.08
N LYS A 65 6.48 -15.09 -13.15
CA LYS A 65 7.14 -14.89 -11.86
C LYS A 65 8.65 -14.85 -12.06
N VAL A 66 9.30 -13.79 -11.58
CA VAL A 66 10.75 -13.61 -11.68
C VAL A 66 11.45 -13.72 -10.32
N VAL A 67 10.73 -13.48 -9.23
CA VAL A 67 11.20 -13.61 -7.84
C VAL A 67 10.07 -14.18 -7.00
N SER A 68 10.34 -15.21 -6.19
CA SER A 68 9.45 -15.65 -5.11
C SER A 68 9.79 -14.92 -3.82
N LEU A 69 8.78 -14.47 -3.09
CA LEU A 69 8.92 -13.70 -1.87
C LEU A 69 7.84 -14.11 -0.86
N SER A 70 8.26 -14.50 0.34
CA SER A 70 7.36 -14.95 1.43
C SER A 70 6.63 -13.82 2.16
N GLU A 71 7.00 -12.55 1.90
CA GLU A 71 6.51 -11.39 2.63
C GLU A 71 5.73 -10.40 1.77
N LYS A 72 5.03 -9.48 2.45
CA LYS A 72 4.39 -8.33 1.80
C LYS A 72 5.42 -7.23 1.56
N THR A 73 5.42 -6.69 0.36
CA THR A 73 6.25 -5.52 0.05
C THR A 73 5.66 -4.24 0.64
N ALA A 74 6.51 -3.28 0.98
CA ALA A 74 6.16 -1.91 1.32
C ALA A 74 6.51 -0.94 0.19
N PHE A 75 7.58 -1.25 -0.54
CA PHE A 75 8.04 -0.49 -1.70
C PHE A 75 9.03 -1.33 -2.51
N ILE A 76 9.14 -1.07 -3.82
CA ILE A 76 10.12 -1.74 -4.68
C ILE A 76 10.67 -0.72 -5.65
N VAL A 77 11.98 -0.56 -5.62
CA VAL A 77 12.68 0.35 -6.52
C VAL A 77 13.69 -0.41 -7.38
N HIS A 78 13.75 -0.04 -8.65
CA HIS A 78 14.81 -0.45 -9.56
C HIS A 78 15.99 0.51 -9.40
N ASP A 79 17.20 -0.03 -9.31
CA ASP A 79 18.43 0.76 -9.28
C ASP A 79 18.67 1.41 -10.65
N GLU A 80 18.54 2.73 -10.71
CA GLU A 80 18.68 3.52 -11.95
C GLU A 80 20.10 3.47 -12.55
N ASN A 81 21.11 3.05 -11.79
CA ASN A 81 22.46 2.85 -12.29
C ASN A 81 22.61 1.58 -13.14
N ILE A 82 21.63 0.68 -13.09
CA ILE A 82 21.60 -0.57 -13.85
C ILE A 82 20.64 -0.42 -15.02
N GLN A 83 21.19 -0.33 -16.23
CA GLN A 83 20.39 -0.05 -17.44
C GLN A 83 19.39 -1.14 -17.82
N ASP A 84 19.71 -2.42 -17.56
CA ASP A 84 18.87 -3.55 -17.92
C ASP A 84 18.27 -4.18 -16.67
N PHE A 85 17.00 -4.62 -16.76
CA PHE A 85 16.41 -5.37 -15.68
C PHE A 85 17.27 -6.59 -15.34
N ASN A 86 17.76 -6.56 -14.12
CA ASN A 86 18.41 -7.68 -13.48
C ASN A 86 17.74 -7.87 -12.12
N LYS A 87 17.57 -9.11 -11.68
CA LYS A 87 17.01 -9.39 -10.36
C LYS A 87 17.79 -8.68 -9.23
N ASN A 88 19.10 -8.50 -9.42
CA ASN A 88 19.99 -7.78 -8.51
C ASN A 88 19.76 -6.26 -8.51
N SER A 89 19.10 -5.71 -9.56
CA SER A 89 18.78 -4.29 -9.63
C SER A 89 17.55 -3.90 -8.81
N LEU A 90 16.88 -4.87 -8.20
CA LEU A 90 15.71 -4.63 -7.37
C LEU A 90 16.09 -4.45 -5.91
N LYS A 91 15.74 -3.29 -5.35
CA LYS A 91 15.74 -3.06 -3.91
C LYS A 91 14.31 -3.21 -3.40
N ILE A 92 14.06 -4.27 -2.64
CA ILE A 92 12.74 -4.67 -2.16
C ILE A 92 12.65 -4.36 -0.68
N TYR A 93 11.73 -3.49 -0.29
CA TYR A 93 11.39 -3.18 1.10
C TYR A 93 10.15 -3.94 1.50
N THR A 94 10.17 -4.59 2.66
CA THR A 94 9.07 -5.37 3.19
C THR A 94 8.34 -4.64 4.33
N GLN A 95 7.06 -4.97 4.52
CA GLN A 95 6.27 -4.37 5.61
C GLN A 95 6.84 -4.66 7.00
N ASN A 96 7.47 -5.81 7.19
CA ASN A 96 8.05 -6.21 8.48
C ASN A 96 9.48 -5.68 8.72
N GLY A 97 9.95 -4.72 7.90
CA GLY A 97 11.17 -3.95 8.17
C GLY A 97 12.47 -4.58 7.67
N TYR A 98 12.40 -5.30 6.54
CA TYR A 98 13.59 -5.78 5.84
C TYR A 98 13.75 -5.11 4.49
N VAL A 99 14.97 -5.09 3.99
CA VAL A 99 15.34 -4.62 2.65
C VAL A 99 16.32 -5.59 2.00
N THR A 100 16.23 -5.75 0.67
CA THR A 100 17.21 -6.56 -0.05
C THR A 100 18.49 -5.78 -0.29
N ASN A 101 19.61 -6.44 -0.02
CA ASN A 101 20.95 -6.02 -0.41
C ASN A 101 21.64 -7.23 -1.05
N ASN A 102 22.02 -7.13 -2.33
CA ASN A 102 22.60 -8.25 -3.10
C ASN A 102 21.79 -9.55 -2.96
N LEU A 103 20.47 -9.48 -3.12
CA LEU A 103 19.51 -10.59 -2.99
C LEU A 103 19.39 -11.22 -1.58
N LYS A 104 20.02 -10.64 -0.58
CA LYS A 104 19.86 -11.03 0.83
C LYS A 104 19.02 -10.00 1.54
N PHE A 105 18.17 -10.44 2.46
CA PHE A 105 17.43 -9.53 3.31
C PHE A 105 18.26 -9.11 4.52
N GLU A 106 18.33 -7.81 4.72
CA GLU A 106 18.89 -7.16 5.91
C GLU A 106 17.81 -6.40 6.65
N LYS A 107 17.93 -6.26 7.96
CA LYS A 107 17.00 -5.43 8.75
C LYS A 107 17.21 -3.97 8.41
N LEU A 108 16.10 -3.25 8.19
CA LEU A 108 16.12 -1.79 8.05
C LEU A 108 16.57 -1.16 9.38
N ASN A 109 17.26 -0.04 9.28
CA ASN A 109 17.61 0.77 10.45
C ASN A 109 16.37 1.54 10.93
N LEU A 110 15.54 0.87 11.73
CA LEU A 110 14.29 1.39 12.26
C LEU A 110 14.42 1.73 13.75
N PRO A 111 13.73 2.77 14.25
CA PRO A 111 13.76 3.12 15.67
C PRO A 111 13.09 2.03 16.51
N LYS A 112 13.46 1.96 17.81
CA LYS A 112 12.88 1.00 18.77
C LYS A 112 11.35 1.06 18.91
N VAL A 113 10.74 2.15 18.47
CA VAL A 113 9.28 2.35 18.49
C VAL A 113 8.55 1.67 17.32
N PHE A 114 9.28 1.18 16.31
CA PHE A 114 8.71 0.45 15.18
C PHE A 114 7.91 -0.76 15.67
N THR A 115 6.72 -0.94 15.11
CA THR A 115 5.86 -2.08 15.46
C THR A 115 5.18 -2.69 14.24
N THR A 116 4.99 -3.99 14.29
CA THR A 116 4.15 -4.74 13.34
C THR A 116 2.78 -5.11 13.96
N GLU A 117 2.53 -4.72 15.20
CA GLU A 117 1.25 -4.96 15.86
C GLU A 117 0.11 -4.22 15.14
N LYS A 118 -1.12 -4.72 15.30
CA LYS A 118 -2.31 -4.15 14.67
C LYS A 118 -2.15 -3.99 13.13
N ASN A 119 -1.56 -5.00 12.46
CA ASN A 119 -1.23 -4.95 11.03
C ASN A 119 -0.26 -3.80 10.68
N GLY A 120 0.58 -3.43 11.62
CA GLY A 120 1.59 -2.40 11.45
C GLY A 120 2.71 -2.79 10.50
N GLY A 121 3.75 -1.96 10.48
CA GLY A 121 4.94 -2.16 9.66
C GLY A 121 5.38 -0.90 8.93
N VAL A 122 6.29 -1.07 8.00
CA VAL A 122 6.66 -0.05 7.01
C VAL A 122 5.50 0.09 6.01
N LYS A 123 5.06 1.33 5.75
CA LYS A 123 3.89 1.60 4.90
C LYS A 123 4.28 2.09 3.50
N THR A 124 5.28 2.92 3.43
CA THR A 124 5.91 3.35 2.17
C THR A 124 7.33 3.84 2.42
N ILE A 125 8.11 3.87 1.36
CA ILE A 125 9.45 4.48 1.32
C ILE A 125 9.40 5.63 0.33
N PHE A 126 10.07 6.74 0.66
CA PHE A 126 10.40 7.79 -0.31
C PHE A 126 11.89 8.09 -0.26
N ILE A 127 12.48 8.35 -1.42
CA ILE A 127 13.92 8.47 -1.60
C ILE A 127 14.24 9.87 -2.13
N TYR A 128 15.17 10.56 -1.49
CA TYR A 128 15.62 11.86 -1.93
C TYR A 128 17.13 12.02 -1.73
N ASN A 129 17.86 12.39 -2.78
CA ASN A 129 19.31 12.52 -2.77
C ASN A 129 20.01 11.32 -2.13
N ASN A 130 19.65 10.09 -2.56
CA ASN A 130 20.14 8.81 -2.04
C ASN A 130 19.89 8.57 -0.53
N ASN A 131 19.07 9.42 0.10
CA ASN A 131 18.62 9.21 1.47
C ASN A 131 17.20 8.60 1.45
N GLU A 132 17.00 7.63 2.33
CA GLU A 132 15.78 6.85 2.41
C GLU A 132 14.98 7.23 3.64
N PHE A 133 13.71 7.47 3.45
CA PHE A 133 12.76 7.82 4.50
C PHE A 133 11.57 6.87 4.44
N ALA A 134 10.97 6.58 5.58
CA ALA A 134 9.83 5.68 5.68
C ALA A 134 8.69 6.28 6.51
N LEU A 135 7.45 6.02 6.08
CA LEU A 135 6.29 6.09 6.96
C LEU A 135 6.13 4.72 7.63
N ILE A 136 6.09 4.71 8.96
CA ILE A 136 5.99 3.48 9.76
C ILE A 136 4.88 3.58 10.79
N SER A 137 4.37 2.43 11.22
CA SER A 137 3.59 2.30 12.44
C SER A 137 4.50 2.24 13.66
N SER A 138 4.10 2.86 14.75
CA SER A 138 4.92 3.02 15.94
C SER A 138 4.13 2.71 17.21
N LEU A 139 4.83 2.14 18.20
CA LEU A 139 4.29 1.85 19.53
C LEU A 139 5.31 2.22 20.61
N LYS A 140 4.89 3.02 21.59
CA LYS A 140 5.71 3.35 22.76
C LYS A 140 4.83 3.52 23.99
N GLY A 141 5.09 2.77 25.06
CA GLY A 141 4.37 2.90 26.32
C GLY A 141 2.85 2.71 26.20
N GLY A 142 2.39 1.79 25.32
CA GLY A 142 0.98 1.55 25.04
C GLY A 142 0.31 2.60 24.14
N CYS A 143 1.06 3.58 23.64
CA CYS A 143 0.62 4.57 22.66
C CYS A 143 0.90 4.08 21.24
N PHE A 144 -0.12 3.85 20.44
CA PHE A 144 -0.02 3.58 19.01
C PHE A 144 -0.06 4.89 18.23
N TYR A 145 0.85 5.06 17.25
CA TYR A 145 0.95 6.26 16.42
C TYR A 145 1.65 5.95 15.09
N ALA A 146 1.80 6.92 14.21
CA ALA A 146 2.59 6.80 13.00
C ALA A 146 3.79 7.76 13.05
N SER A 147 4.90 7.35 12.43
CA SER A 147 6.12 8.16 12.37
C SER A 147 6.68 8.21 10.96
N ILE A 148 7.31 9.33 10.61
CA ILE A 148 8.25 9.43 9.49
C ILE A 148 9.66 9.33 10.05
N VAL A 149 10.46 8.43 9.49
CA VAL A 149 11.81 8.12 9.98
C VAL A 149 12.82 8.19 8.85
N SER A 150 14.07 8.54 9.19
CA SER A 150 15.21 8.37 8.29
C SER A 150 15.78 6.97 8.46
N LEU A 151 15.85 6.20 7.38
CA LEU A 151 16.44 4.86 7.41
C LEU A 151 17.98 4.87 7.46
N ASN A 152 18.60 5.99 7.08
CA ASN A 152 20.05 6.12 7.12
C ASN A 152 20.61 6.08 8.57
N ASN A 153 19.85 6.59 9.54
CA ASN A 153 20.29 6.68 10.94
C ASN A 153 19.25 6.21 11.97
N GLY A 154 18.08 5.72 11.53
CA GLY A 154 16.99 5.26 12.41
C GLY A 154 16.30 6.38 13.19
N LYS A 155 16.49 7.66 12.83
CA LYS A 155 15.95 8.80 13.56
C LYS A 155 14.48 9.03 13.21
N GLU A 156 13.64 9.22 14.24
CA GLU A 156 12.28 9.69 14.10
C GLU A 156 12.28 11.20 13.78
N LEU A 157 11.79 11.58 12.60
CA LEU A 157 11.75 12.95 12.10
C LEU A 157 10.40 13.63 12.35
N PHE A 158 9.34 12.81 12.43
CA PHE A 158 7.98 13.24 12.73
C PHE A 158 7.23 12.12 13.44
N LYS A 159 6.35 12.47 14.36
CA LYS A 159 5.41 11.54 15.00
C LYS A 159 4.03 12.17 15.14
N THR A 160 2.99 11.36 14.99
CA THR A 160 1.62 11.78 15.27
C THR A 160 1.33 11.76 16.76
N LYS A 161 0.17 12.29 17.17
CA LYS A 161 -0.40 12.02 18.49
C LYS A 161 -0.76 10.54 18.63
N CYS A 162 -0.96 10.07 19.86
CA CYS A 162 -1.51 8.75 20.13
C CYS A 162 -2.88 8.58 19.47
N LEU A 163 -3.06 7.43 18.85
CA LEU A 163 -4.37 7.01 18.36
C LEU A 163 -5.26 6.56 19.53
N PRO A 164 -6.59 6.72 19.43
CA PRO A 164 -7.53 6.04 20.31
C PRO A 164 -7.27 4.53 20.34
N LYS A 165 -7.29 3.90 21.53
CA LYS A 165 -6.89 2.48 21.67
C LYS A 165 -7.84 1.50 20.99
N LYS A 166 -9.12 1.87 20.84
CA LYS A 166 -10.15 1.01 20.26
C LYS A 166 -10.02 0.97 18.74
N ASP A 167 -10.12 -0.22 18.19
CA ASP A 167 -10.24 -0.50 16.74
C ASP A 167 -9.11 0.08 15.85
N ILE A 168 -7.89 0.12 16.39
CA ILE A 168 -6.71 0.47 15.59
C ILE A 168 -6.42 -0.67 14.63
N ASP A 169 -6.33 -0.35 13.34
CA ASP A 169 -5.86 -1.26 12.29
C ASP A 169 -5.00 -0.50 11.28
N TYR A 170 -3.71 -0.75 11.31
CA TYR A 170 -2.75 -0.15 10.39
C TYR A 170 -2.88 -0.62 8.94
N ASN A 171 -3.79 -1.55 8.60
CA ASN A 171 -4.17 -1.77 7.20
C ASN A 171 -4.83 -0.52 6.60
N GLY A 172 -5.48 0.31 7.41
CA GLY A 172 -6.03 1.60 7.00
C GLY A 172 -4.97 2.69 6.79
N LEU A 173 -3.72 2.50 7.23
CA LEU A 173 -2.61 3.43 6.99
C LEU A 173 -2.00 3.18 5.61
N GLY A 174 -2.80 3.27 4.55
CA GLY A 174 -2.33 3.25 3.17
C GLY A 174 -1.46 4.46 2.88
N SER A 175 -0.47 4.28 2.03
CA SER A 175 0.44 5.36 1.69
C SER A 175 1.13 5.12 0.35
N SER A 176 1.34 6.20 -0.37
CA SER A 176 2.14 6.28 -1.58
C SER A 176 2.74 7.68 -1.70
N ASN A 177 3.72 7.87 -2.57
CA ASN A 177 4.35 9.17 -2.74
C ASN A 177 4.59 9.51 -4.21
N ILE A 178 4.76 10.78 -4.52
CA ILE A 178 5.25 11.28 -5.82
C ILE A 178 6.19 12.47 -5.61
N HIS A 179 7.11 12.62 -6.53
CA HIS A 179 7.98 13.79 -6.61
C HIS A 179 7.46 14.75 -7.69
N HIS A 180 7.28 16.00 -7.32
CA HIS A 180 6.91 17.06 -8.27
C HIS A 180 7.57 18.38 -7.88
N ASN A 181 8.29 18.97 -8.83
CA ASN A 181 9.07 20.19 -8.59
C ASN A 181 9.97 20.05 -7.34
N ASN A 182 10.00 21.06 -6.47
CA ASN A 182 10.78 21.04 -5.23
C ASN A 182 10.04 20.40 -4.05
N LYS A 183 9.09 19.46 -4.30
CA LYS A 183 8.27 18.82 -3.25
C LYS A 183 8.18 17.33 -3.44
N ILE A 184 7.91 16.66 -2.32
CA ILE A 184 7.42 15.28 -2.27
C ILE A 184 6.02 15.34 -1.68
N PHE A 185 5.06 14.68 -2.35
CA PHE A 185 3.71 14.50 -1.85
C PHE A 185 3.57 13.08 -1.32
N LEU A 186 3.00 12.95 -0.13
CA LEU A 186 2.84 11.69 0.56
C LEU A 186 1.37 11.53 0.96
N SER A 187 0.72 10.48 0.51
CA SER A 187 -0.62 10.13 0.98
C SER A 187 -0.54 9.37 2.31
N ILE A 188 -1.46 9.61 3.22
CA ILE A 188 -1.50 9.01 4.55
C ILE A 188 -2.94 8.66 4.90
N GLY A 189 -3.25 7.39 4.97
CA GLY A 189 -4.56 6.90 5.36
C GLY A 189 -4.85 7.00 6.85
N ALA A 190 -6.06 6.68 7.26
CA ALA A 190 -6.47 6.60 8.66
C ALA A 190 -6.35 5.16 9.16
N PRO A 191 -5.55 4.85 10.20
CA PRO A 191 -5.27 3.49 10.65
C PRO A 191 -6.40 2.93 11.50
N GLU A 192 -7.57 2.71 10.88
CA GLU A 192 -8.77 2.23 11.53
C GLU A 192 -9.46 1.13 10.75
N GLN A 193 -10.24 0.31 11.42
CA GLN A 193 -11.22 -0.59 10.82
C GLN A 193 -12.65 -0.13 11.11
N ARG A 194 -12.95 0.31 12.34
CA ARG A 194 -14.31 0.64 12.79
C ARG A 194 -14.39 1.86 13.72
N SER A 195 -13.28 2.49 14.08
CA SER A 195 -13.27 3.61 15.04
C SER A 195 -13.76 4.91 14.43
N SER A 196 -14.89 5.42 14.90
CA SER A 196 -15.40 6.75 14.52
C SER A 196 -14.43 7.88 14.90
N GLU A 197 -13.73 7.75 16.04
CA GLU A 197 -12.75 8.73 16.49
C GLU A 197 -11.54 8.82 15.54
N ILE A 198 -11.04 7.66 15.08
CA ILE A 198 -9.92 7.64 14.12
C ILE A 198 -10.38 8.12 12.74
N ARG A 199 -11.60 7.75 12.30
CA ARG A 199 -12.18 8.24 11.04
C ARG A 199 -12.26 9.77 11.02
N ALA A 200 -12.69 10.38 12.13
CA ALA A 200 -12.83 11.83 12.27
C ALA A 200 -11.51 12.59 12.07
N LEU A 201 -10.35 11.95 12.27
CA LEU A 201 -9.03 12.54 12.01
C LEU A 201 -8.84 12.98 10.55
N ALA A 202 -9.55 12.35 9.60
CA ALA A 202 -9.51 12.74 8.20
C ALA A 202 -10.05 14.16 7.95
N GLN A 203 -10.94 14.65 8.82
CA GLN A 203 -11.50 16.01 8.77
C GLN A 203 -10.81 16.99 9.74
N ASN A 204 -9.86 16.51 10.56
CA ASN A 204 -9.17 17.36 11.53
C ASN A 204 -7.89 17.95 10.93
N ASP A 205 -7.79 19.28 10.86
CA ASP A 205 -6.65 20.01 10.29
C ASP A 205 -5.36 19.86 11.13
N ASN A 206 -5.45 19.45 12.37
CA ASN A 206 -4.29 19.16 13.24
C ASN A 206 -3.82 17.70 13.15
N SER A 207 -4.34 16.92 12.19
CA SER A 207 -3.99 15.52 11.97
C SER A 207 -3.49 15.32 10.55
N ILE A 208 -2.48 14.47 10.38
CA ILE A 208 -2.01 14.06 9.05
C ILE A 208 -2.74 12.80 8.54
N PHE A 209 -3.57 12.15 9.37
CA PHE A 209 -4.34 10.98 8.95
C PHE A 209 -5.49 11.37 8.02
N GLY A 210 -5.69 10.60 6.96
CA GLY A 210 -6.66 10.89 5.92
C GLY A 210 -6.31 12.14 5.10
N LYS A 211 -5.02 12.33 4.82
CA LYS A 211 -4.48 13.50 4.10
C LYS A 211 -3.53 13.07 2.97
N ILE A 212 -3.38 13.96 1.99
CA ILE A 212 -2.17 14.05 1.21
C ILE A 212 -1.40 15.25 1.74
N ILE A 213 -0.13 15.06 2.07
CA ILE A 213 0.75 16.09 2.61
C ILE A 213 1.84 16.45 1.62
N GLU A 214 2.36 17.67 1.69
CA GLU A 214 3.56 18.11 0.97
C GLU A 214 4.75 18.25 1.91
N ILE A 215 5.90 17.80 1.45
CA ILE A 215 7.22 17.90 2.09
C ILE A 215 8.11 18.73 1.16
N ASN A 216 8.68 19.81 1.65
CA ASN A 216 9.62 20.62 0.87
C ASN A 216 10.99 19.92 0.84
N LYS A 217 11.57 19.75 -0.34
CA LYS A 217 12.91 19.15 -0.52
C LYS A 217 14.00 19.96 0.18
N THR A 218 13.86 21.30 0.24
CA THR A 218 14.78 22.15 1.01
C THR A 218 14.82 21.82 2.50
N ASN A 219 13.68 21.38 3.10
CA ASN A 219 13.69 20.93 4.48
C ASN A 219 14.41 19.57 4.60
N LEU A 220 14.26 18.68 3.62
CA LEU A 220 15.01 17.41 3.59
C LEU A 220 16.52 17.65 3.43
N ASP A 221 16.94 18.61 2.60
CA ASP A 221 18.35 18.98 2.45
C ASP A 221 18.94 19.39 3.80
N LYS A 222 18.25 20.22 4.58
CA LYS A 222 18.68 20.64 5.91
C LYS A 222 18.72 19.47 6.91
N ILE A 223 17.77 18.52 6.84
CA ILE A 223 17.79 17.31 7.66
C ILE A 223 19.00 16.43 7.30
N ILE A 224 19.31 16.26 6.02
CA ILE A 224 20.46 15.51 5.53
C ILE A 224 21.76 16.18 5.98
N ALA A 225 21.85 17.51 5.92
CA ALA A 225 22.96 18.30 6.42
C ALA A 225 23.05 18.36 7.96
N LYS A 226 22.08 17.78 8.68
CA LYS A 226 21.95 17.82 10.16
C LYS A 226 21.69 19.22 10.74
N GLU A 227 21.26 20.16 9.93
CA GLU A 227 20.87 21.51 10.34
C GLU A 227 19.48 21.54 10.99
N GLU A 228 18.59 20.63 10.58
CA GLU A 228 17.26 20.44 11.17
C GLU A 228 17.08 19.01 11.66
N SER A 229 16.23 18.83 12.67
CA SER A 229 16.01 17.54 13.33
C SER A 229 14.61 16.96 13.11
N SER A 230 13.72 17.71 12.48
CA SER A 230 12.33 17.33 12.24
C SER A 230 11.91 17.70 10.82
N ILE A 231 10.98 16.89 10.29
CA ILE A 231 10.39 17.15 8.98
C ILE A 231 9.18 18.07 9.13
N ASN A 232 9.08 19.06 8.24
CA ASN A 232 7.96 19.99 8.19
C ASN A 232 6.92 19.49 7.17
N LEU A 233 5.70 19.26 7.64
CA LEU A 233 4.60 18.71 6.85
C LEU A 233 3.52 19.78 6.66
N LYS A 234 3.03 19.89 5.42
CA LYS A 234 1.90 20.75 5.09
C LYS A 234 0.78 19.94 4.46
N ILE A 235 -0.44 20.11 4.93
CA ILE A 235 -1.61 19.47 4.34
C ILE A 235 -1.85 20.04 2.94
N PHE A 236 -1.95 19.13 1.95
CA PHE A 236 -2.26 19.48 0.57
C PHE A 236 -3.75 19.23 0.26
N THR A 237 -4.30 18.09 0.72
CA THR A 237 -5.72 17.73 0.63
C THR A 237 -6.15 16.97 1.88
N SER A 238 -7.45 16.90 2.14
CA SER A 238 -8.05 16.23 3.30
C SER A 238 -9.22 15.33 2.92
N GLY A 239 -9.76 14.60 3.91
CA GLY A 239 -10.94 13.77 3.70
C GLY A 239 -10.70 12.48 2.94
N HIS A 240 -9.49 11.92 3.01
CA HIS A 240 -9.16 10.61 2.45
C HIS A 240 -9.34 9.51 3.47
N ARG A 241 -9.76 8.31 3.02
CA ARG A 241 -9.89 7.16 3.91
C ARG A 241 -8.59 6.35 3.99
N ASN A 242 -8.21 5.72 2.90
CA ASN A 242 -7.09 4.78 2.84
C ASN A 242 -6.43 4.82 1.45
N PRO A 243 -5.73 5.93 1.11
CA PRO A 243 -5.10 6.10 -0.19
C PRO A 243 -3.90 5.16 -0.33
N GLN A 244 -3.94 4.29 -1.35
CA GLN A 244 -2.95 3.24 -1.60
C GLN A 244 -2.02 3.55 -2.76
N GLY A 245 -2.43 4.40 -3.68
CA GLY A 245 -1.67 4.79 -4.85
C GLY A 245 -1.74 6.29 -5.09
N LEU A 246 -0.62 6.88 -5.49
CA LEU A 246 -0.50 8.28 -5.85
C LEU A 246 0.42 8.40 -7.06
N THR A 247 -0.03 9.08 -8.12
CA THR A 247 0.74 9.29 -9.34
C THR A 247 0.41 10.63 -9.99
N LYS A 248 1.12 10.97 -11.07
CA LYS A 248 0.88 12.19 -11.84
C LYS A 248 0.98 11.93 -13.34
N ILE A 249 0.18 12.67 -14.10
CA ILE A 249 0.37 12.87 -15.54
C ILE A 249 0.60 14.37 -15.72
N ASN A 250 1.79 14.75 -16.14
CA ASN A 250 2.24 16.16 -16.15
C ASN A 250 2.06 16.79 -14.75
N ASP A 251 1.27 17.87 -14.67
CA ASP A 251 0.96 18.59 -13.42
C ASP A 251 -0.35 18.13 -12.75
N SER A 252 -1.03 17.15 -13.32
CA SER A 252 -2.26 16.59 -12.74
C SER A 252 -1.96 15.38 -11.85
N PHE A 253 -2.40 15.42 -10.60
CA PHE A 253 -2.20 14.37 -9.62
C PHE A 253 -3.43 13.48 -9.51
N PHE A 254 -3.21 12.18 -9.29
CA PHE A 254 -4.25 11.17 -9.16
C PHE A 254 -3.95 10.25 -7.98
N SER A 255 -4.98 9.87 -7.25
CA SER A 255 -4.89 8.89 -6.16
C SER A 255 -5.94 7.81 -6.33
N VAL A 256 -5.63 6.60 -5.86
CA VAL A 256 -6.61 5.55 -5.63
C VAL A 256 -6.66 5.21 -4.16
N GLU A 257 -7.87 4.99 -3.65
CA GLU A 257 -8.06 4.67 -2.25
C GLU A 257 -9.15 3.62 -2.00
N HIS A 258 -9.01 2.89 -0.89
CA HIS A 258 -10.03 1.95 -0.46
C HIS A 258 -11.22 2.68 0.14
N GLY A 259 -12.40 2.41 -0.37
CA GLY A 259 -13.65 2.67 0.32
C GLY A 259 -13.85 1.72 1.52
N PRO A 260 -14.95 1.87 2.26
CA PRO A 260 -15.37 0.90 3.27
C PRO A 260 -15.84 -0.41 2.61
N GLN A 261 -17.07 -0.82 2.80
CA GLN A 261 -17.63 -1.97 2.11
C GLN A 261 -18.19 -1.55 0.74
N GLY A 262 -17.39 -1.56 -0.31
CA GLY A 262 -17.64 -0.95 -1.62
C GLY A 262 -16.95 0.41 -1.75
N GLY A 263 -17.07 1.04 -2.93
CA GLY A 263 -16.65 2.41 -3.14
C GLY A 263 -15.14 2.67 -3.09
N ASP A 264 -14.31 1.79 -3.64
CA ASP A 264 -12.92 2.16 -3.93
C ASP A 264 -12.92 3.27 -4.98
N GLU A 265 -12.05 4.27 -4.84
CA GLU A 265 -12.11 5.49 -5.62
C GLU A 265 -10.85 5.72 -6.45
N LEU A 266 -11.05 6.33 -7.62
CA LEU A 266 -10.02 7.04 -8.37
C LEU A 266 -10.30 8.53 -8.25
N ASN A 267 -9.39 9.27 -7.64
CA ASN A 267 -9.50 10.70 -7.38
C ASN A 267 -8.52 11.51 -8.23
N LYS A 268 -8.96 12.63 -8.80
CA LYS A 268 -8.07 13.71 -9.26
C LYS A 268 -7.78 14.61 -8.08
N ILE A 269 -6.50 14.79 -7.76
CA ILE A 269 -6.08 15.50 -6.54
C ILE A 269 -5.88 16.98 -6.83
N ILE A 270 -6.68 17.81 -6.18
CA ILE A 270 -6.70 19.26 -6.33
C ILE A 270 -6.36 19.91 -4.98
N LYS A 271 -5.38 20.79 -4.99
CA LYS A 271 -4.90 21.46 -3.77
C LYS A 271 -6.04 22.11 -2.98
N ASN A 272 -5.99 21.98 -1.65
CA ASN A 272 -6.94 22.53 -0.68
C ASN A 272 -8.36 21.93 -0.77
N LYS A 273 -8.56 20.84 -1.54
CA LYS A 273 -9.85 20.15 -1.60
C LYS A 273 -9.99 19.11 -0.50
N ASN A 274 -11.24 18.82 -0.15
CA ASN A 274 -11.65 17.81 0.80
C ASN A 274 -12.45 16.72 0.06
N TYR A 275 -12.09 15.46 0.24
CA TYR A 275 -12.66 14.29 -0.44
C TYR A 275 -13.74 13.58 0.39
N GLY A 276 -14.14 14.17 1.51
CA GLY A 276 -15.39 13.89 2.20
C GLY A 276 -15.35 12.80 3.27
N TRP A 277 -14.38 11.87 3.26
CA TRP A 277 -14.33 10.83 4.29
C TRP A 277 -14.21 11.44 5.71
N PRO A 278 -14.95 10.98 6.74
CA PRO A 278 -15.93 9.88 6.75
C PRO A 278 -17.39 10.32 6.57
N LYS A 279 -17.65 11.54 6.16
CA LYS A 279 -19.02 12.07 6.02
C LYS A 279 -19.73 11.49 4.80
N VAL A 280 -19.02 11.33 3.69
CA VAL A 280 -19.52 10.78 2.45
C VAL A 280 -18.66 9.61 1.97
N SER A 281 -19.27 8.64 1.28
CA SER A 281 -18.59 7.52 0.61
C SER A 281 -19.56 6.79 -0.30
N TYR A 282 -19.06 6.26 -1.42
CA TYR A 282 -19.81 5.35 -2.30
C TYR A 282 -19.92 3.92 -1.75
N GLY A 283 -19.21 3.61 -0.65
CA GLY A 283 -19.34 2.34 0.05
C GLY A 283 -20.41 2.38 1.15
N THR A 284 -20.60 1.23 1.79
CA THR A 284 -21.47 1.09 2.97
C THR A 284 -20.65 0.77 4.20
N GLN A 285 -21.20 1.02 5.37
CA GLN A 285 -20.57 0.59 6.63
C GLN A 285 -20.50 -0.93 6.70
N TYR A 286 -19.50 -1.45 7.41
CA TYR A 286 -19.43 -2.89 7.65
C TYR A 286 -20.59 -3.35 8.54
N LYS A 287 -21.08 -4.57 8.31
CA LYS A 287 -22.24 -5.17 8.99
C LYS A 287 -22.24 -5.03 10.53
N TYR A 288 -21.08 -4.83 11.12
CA TYR A 288 -20.88 -4.76 12.58
C TYR A 288 -20.50 -3.35 13.06
N ASP A 289 -20.59 -2.34 12.23
CA ASP A 289 -20.43 -0.96 12.67
C ASP A 289 -21.63 -0.56 13.53
N GLU A 290 -21.39 0.23 14.58
CA GLU A 290 -22.38 0.59 15.58
C GLU A 290 -23.64 1.24 14.99
N ASP A 291 -23.52 1.90 13.84
CA ASP A 291 -24.62 2.62 13.20
C ASP A 291 -25.35 1.85 12.10
N GLY A 292 -24.73 0.85 11.47
CA GLY A 292 -25.33 0.02 10.40
C GLY A 292 -25.89 0.80 9.21
N LYS A 293 -25.67 2.12 9.14
CA LYS A 293 -26.22 3.03 8.14
C LYS A 293 -25.34 3.12 6.91
N ALA A 294 -25.96 3.36 5.76
CA ALA A 294 -25.23 3.76 4.57
C ALA A 294 -24.56 5.13 4.78
N TYR A 295 -23.41 5.35 4.17
CA TYR A 295 -22.82 6.69 4.10
C TYR A 295 -23.67 7.57 3.18
N GLU A 296 -23.62 8.88 3.42
CA GLU A 296 -24.08 9.85 2.42
C GLU A 296 -23.22 9.72 1.16
N ILE A 297 -23.84 9.70 -0.01
CA ILE A 297 -23.12 9.55 -1.28
C ILE A 297 -22.92 10.87 -2.02
N SER A 298 -23.71 11.90 -1.70
CA SER A 298 -23.63 13.19 -2.38
C SER A 298 -22.52 14.05 -1.80
N HIS A 299 -21.37 14.06 -2.45
CA HIS A 299 -20.25 14.94 -2.12
C HIS A 299 -20.65 16.42 -2.33
N GLU A 300 -21.47 16.71 -3.33
CA GLU A 300 -21.92 18.06 -3.66
C GLU A 300 -22.66 18.74 -2.51
N ASN A 301 -23.49 17.99 -1.77
CA ASN A 301 -24.23 18.51 -0.61
C ASN A 301 -23.31 19.11 0.47
N TYR A 302 -22.05 18.70 0.52
CA TYR A 302 -21.06 19.18 1.48
C TYR A 302 -19.93 19.98 0.83
N GLN A 303 -20.00 20.27 -0.47
CA GLN A 303 -18.95 20.91 -1.26
C GLN A 303 -17.62 20.12 -1.23
N PHE A 304 -17.70 18.80 -1.10
CA PHE A 304 -16.56 17.91 -1.23
C PHE A 304 -16.24 17.62 -2.69
N GLU A 305 -15.00 17.21 -2.95
CA GLU A 305 -14.58 16.84 -4.30
C GLU A 305 -15.08 15.43 -4.64
N GLU A 306 -15.73 15.29 -5.79
CA GLU A 306 -16.20 14.01 -6.31
C GLU A 306 -15.03 13.17 -6.85
N PRO A 307 -15.00 11.83 -6.65
CA PRO A 307 -14.08 10.95 -7.34
C PRO A 307 -14.36 10.95 -8.86
N LEU A 308 -13.28 10.81 -9.64
CA LEU A 308 -13.43 10.58 -11.09
C LEU A 308 -14.15 9.26 -11.39
N PHE A 309 -14.00 8.28 -10.50
CA PHE A 309 -14.63 6.99 -10.61
C PHE A 309 -14.69 6.26 -9.27
N ALA A 310 -15.83 5.64 -8.97
CA ALA A 310 -16.02 4.76 -7.83
C ALA A 310 -16.25 3.31 -8.27
N LEU A 311 -15.53 2.37 -7.67
CA LEU A 311 -15.67 0.93 -7.90
C LEU A 311 -16.64 0.33 -6.86
N VAL A 312 -17.84 0.00 -7.33
CA VAL A 312 -18.86 -0.68 -6.53
C VAL A 312 -19.27 -1.97 -7.26
N PRO A 313 -18.94 -3.14 -6.71
CA PRO A 313 -18.23 -3.42 -5.44
C PRO A 313 -16.75 -3.08 -5.48
N SER A 314 -16.15 -2.88 -4.29
CA SER A 314 -14.70 -2.69 -4.13
C SER A 314 -13.89 -3.88 -4.62
N VAL A 315 -12.68 -3.59 -5.07
CA VAL A 315 -11.68 -4.58 -5.49
C VAL A 315 -10.44 -4.59 -4.58
N GLY A 316 -10.39 -3.69 -3.58
CA GLY A 316 -9.20 -3.45 -2.77
C GLY A 316 -8.07 -2.89 -3.63
N ILE A 317 -8.30 -1.72 -4.22
CA ILE A 317 -7.34 -1.07 -5.12
C ILE A 317 -6.04 -0.73 -4.39
N SER A 318 -4.88 -1.18 -4.88
CA SER A 318 -3.65 -1.23 -4.08
C SER A 318 -2.52 -0.33 -4.55
N ALA A 319 -2.49 0.02 -5.81
CA ALA A 319 -1.45 0.87 -6.39
C ALA A 319 -1.97 1.58 -7.62
N LEU A 320 -1.35 2.70 -7.95
CA LEU A 320 -1.64 3.50 -9.14
C LEU A 320 -0.33 4.00 -9.76
N ASN A 321 -0.25 3.91 -11.08
CA ASN A 321 0.80 4.57 -11.85
C ASN A 321 0.27 4.99 -13.23
N THR A 322 1.08 5.68 -14.02
CA THR A 322 0.75 5.94 -15.42
C THR A 322 0.86 4.63 -16.21
N CYS A 323 0.14 4.52 -17.31
CA CYS A 323 0.28 3.38 -18.20
C CYS A 323 1.71 3.28 -18.75
N PRO A 324 2.22 2.06 -19.01
CA PRO A 324 3.49 1.87 -19.74
C PRO A 324 3.41 2.37 -21.18
N SER A 325 4.58 2.60 -21.77
CA SER A 325 4.73 3.20 -23.10
C SER A 325 3.92 2.48 -24.18
N LYS A 326 3.89 1.15 -24.15
CA LYS A 326 3.10 0.36 -25.12
C LYS A 326 1.60 0.67 -25.05
N LEU A 327 1.04 0.78 -23.85
CA LEU A 327 -0.38 1.12 -23.66
C LEU A 327 -0.66 2.58 -24.02
N LYS A 328 0.23 3.52 -23.66
CA LYS A 328 0.12 4.93 -24.08
C LYS A 328 0.09 5.07 -25.59
N ASN A 329 0.98 4.37 -26.30
CA ASN A 329 1.06 4.39 -27.75
C ASN A 329 -0.17 3.76 -28.43
N TYR A 330 -0.72 2.71 -27.82
CA TYR A 330 -1.92 2.04 -28.33
C TYR A 330 -3.18 2.90 -28.16
N TYR A 331 -3.46 3.36 -26.94
CA TYR A 331 -4.67 4.11 -26.67
C TYR A 331 -4.64 5.56 -27.13
N LYS A 332 -3.45 6.17 -27.23
CA LYS A 332 -3.24 7.58 -27.59
C LYS A 332 -4.06 8.56 -26.75
N LYS A 333 -4.27 8.22 -25.49
CA LYS A 333 -5.03 8.98 -24.49
C LYS A 333 -4.30 9.00 -23.15
N PRO A 334 -4.54 10.01 -22.29
CA PRO A 334 -4.09 9.96 -20.90
C PRO A 334 -4.59 8.67 -20.23
N CYS A 335 -3.66 7.90 -19.64
CA CYS A 335 -3.93 6.54 -19.21
C CYS A 335 -3.28 6.27 -17.85
N LEU A 336 -4.07 5.70 -16.93
CA LEU A 336 -3.64 5.26 -15.61
C LEU A 336 -3.79 3.74 -15.49
N LEU A 337 -2.87 3.14 -14.78
CA LEU A 337 -2.81 1.71 -14.50
C LEU A 337 -2.89 1.49 -13.00
N ALA A 338 -3.87 0.71 -12.54
CA ALA A 338 -4.04 0.37 -11.14
C ALA A 338 -4.00 -1.15 -10.90
N LEU A 339 -3.67 -1.53 -9.68
CA LEU A 339 -3.63 -2.92 -9.21
C LEU A 339 -4.70 -3.15 -8.14
N SER A 340 -5.10 -4.41 -7.92
CA SER A 340 -6.05 -4.76 -6.86
C SER A 340 -5.67 -6.01 -6.08
N LEU A 341 -6.07 -6.01 -4.78
CA LEU A 341 -5.75 -7.06 -3.79
C LEU A 341 -6.86 -8.09 -3.63
N HIS A 342 -8.11 -7.67 -3.71
CA HIS A 342 -9.26 -8.44 -3.26
C HIS A 342 -10.18 -8.85 -4.39
N GLY A 343 -10.95 -9.87 -4.12
CA GLY A 343 -11.99 -10.43 -4.94
C GLY A 343 -12.23 -11.87 -4.55
N ASN A 344 -13.39 -12.38 -4.89
CA ASN A 344 -13.75 -13.80 -4.80
C ASN A 344 -14.48 -14.21 -6.08
N SER A 345 -14.96 -15.45 -6.16
CA SER A 345 -15.68 -15.95 -7.34
C SER A 345 -16.91 -15.12 -7.74
N LEU A 346 -17.56 -14.46 -6.77
CA LEU A 346 -18.73 -13.61 -6.99
C LEU A 346 -18.37 -12.13 -7.17
N ARG A 347 -17.22 -11.69 -6.63
CA ARG A 347 -16.71 -10.31 -6.67
C ARG A 347 -15.25 -10.32 -7.06
N PRO A 348 -14.93 -10.49 -8.33
CA PRO A 348 -13.56 -10.63 -8.78
C PRO A 348 -12.80 -9.32 -8.55
N GLY A 349 -11.73 -9.44 -7.81
CA GLY A 349 -10.63 -8.48 -7.69
C GLY A 349 -9.36 -9.13 -8.25
N ARG A 350 -8.18 -8.74 -7.74
CA ARG A 350 -6.90 -9.30 -8.19
C ARG A 350 -6.68 -9.06 -9.67
N SER A 351 -6.95 -7.83 -10.04
CA SER A 351 -6.97 -7.40 -11.43
C SER A 351 -6.01 -6.25 -11.65
N ILE A 352 -5.64 -6.11 -12.91
CA ILE A 352 -5.07 -4.89 -13.46
C ILE A 352 -6.23 -4.07 -14.01
N ILE A 353 -6.26 -2.79 -13.68
CA ILE A 353 -7.33 -1.88 -14.09
C ILE A 353 -6.70 -0.74 -14.88
N ILE A 354 -7.16 -0.53 -16.10
CA ILE A 354 -6.73 0.54 -16.98
C ILE A 354 -7.84 1.58 -17.02
N TYR A 355 -7.51 2.81 -16.65
CA TYR A 355 -8.41 3.95 -16.78
C TYR A 355 -7.92 4.83 -17.94
N LEU A 356 -8.74 5.00 -18.96
CA LEU A 356 -8.51 5.98 -20.02
C LEU A 356 -9.24 7.26 -19.66
N LEU A 357 -8.51 8.35 -19.63
CA LEU A 357 -9.07 9.67 -19.28
C LEU A 357 -9.35 10.47 -20.55
N ASN A 358 -10.23 11.47 -20.43
CA ASN A 358 -10.38 12.48 -21.47
C ASN A 358 -9.13 13.40 -21.49
N GLU A 359 -8.99 14.23 -22.54
CA GLU A 359 -7.83 15.12 -22.73
C GLU A 359 -7.62 16.09 -21.56
N LYS A 360 -8.69 16.56 -20.92
CA LYS A 360 -8.63 17.44 -19.74
C LYS A 360 -8.33 16.68 -18.43
N MET A 361 -8.29 15.34 -18.50
CA MET A 361 -8.05 14.48 -17.35
C MET A 361 -8.98 14.77 -16.14
N ASN A 362 -10.23 15.11 -16.42
CA ASN A 362 -11.26 15.37 -15.42
C ASN A 362 -12.45 14.41 -15.52
N GLN A 363 -12.34 13.38 -16.36
CA GLN A 363 -13.35 12.36 -16.53
C GLN A 363 -12.71 11.05 -17.00
N VAL A 364 -13.19 9.92 -16.49
CA VAL A 364 -12.86 8.60 -17.00
C VAL A 364 -13.69 8.35 -18.26
N HIS A 365 -13.02 8.15 -19.39
CA HIS A 365 -13.61 7.87 -20.68
C HIS A 365 -13.98 6.40 -20.84
N SER A 366 -13.09 5.50 -20.42
CA SER A 366 -13.35 4.06 -20.40
C SER A 366 -12.46 3.34 -19.39
N ILE A 367 -12.86 2.12 -19.03
CA ILE A 367 -12.15 1.26 -18.11
C ILE A 367 -12.01 -0.13 -18.72
N GLU A 368 -10.81 -0.69 -18.65
CA GLU A 368 -10.58 -2.11 -18.91
C GLU A 368 -10.09 -2.79 -17.63
N LYS A 369 -10.77 -3.83 -17.19
CA LYS A 369 -10.43 -4.62 -16.02
C LYS A 369 -10.03 -6.03 -16.44
N ILE A 370 -8.79 -6.43 -16.15
CA ILE A 370 -8.20 -7.68 -16.58
C ILE A 370 -7.88 -8.52 -15.36
N TYR A 371 -8.57 -9.65 -15.22
CA TYR A 371 -8.39 -10.57 -14.09
C TYR A 371 -7.24 -11.53 -14.37
N LEU A 372 -6.28 -11.59 -13.46
CA LEU A 372 -5.20 -12.58 -13.51
C LEU A 372 -5.64 -13.89 -12.84
N ARG A 373 -5.32 -15.03 -13.49
CA ARG A 373 -5.83 -16.35 -13.08
C ARG A 373 -5.37 -16.82 -11.72
N ASP A 374 -4.14 -16.57 -11.32
CA ASP A 374 -3.52 -17.20 -10.16
C ASP A 374 -3.87 -16.58 -8.80
N HIS A 375 -5.01 -15.92 -8.69
CA HIS A 375 -5.44 -15.31 -7.45
C HIS A 375 -4.39 -14.39 -6.80
N LEU A 376 -3.60 -13.72 -7.63
CA LEU A 376 -2.52 -12.83 -7.20
C LEU A 376 -3.08 -11.60 -6.47
N LYS A 377 -2.70 -11.41 -5.22
CA LYS A 377 -2.98 -10.17 -4.48
C LYS A 377 -1.97 -9.11 -4.90
N LEU A 378 -2.25 -8.39 -5.99
CA LEU A 378 -1.33 -7.43 -6.57
C LEU A 378 -1.15 -6.22 -5.65
N ARG A 379 0.09 -5.84 -5.34
CA ARG A 379 0.34 -4.81 -4.34
C ARG A 379 1.04 -3.57 -4.85
N HIS A 380 2.23 -3.68 -5.40
CA HIS A 380 3.03 -2.53 -5.84
C HIS A 380 3.57 -2.73 -7.24
N PHE A 381 3.78 -1.64 -7.95
CA PHE A 381 4.64 -1.59 -9.11
C PHE A 381 6.11 -1.53 -8.68
N VAL A 382 7.01 -2.04 -9.51
CA VAL A 382 8.42 -1.67 -9.47
C VAL A 382 8.54 -0.29 -10.10
N THR A 383 9.21 0.62 -9.40
CA THR A 383 9.31 2.04 -9.76
C THR A 383 10.76 2.51 -9.73
N ASN A 384 11.01 3.73 -10.17
CA ASN A 384 12.26 4.43 -9.91
C ASN A 384 12.24 5.11 -8.52
N SER A 385 13.30 5.82 -8.16
CA SER A 385 13.43 6.53 -6.88
C SER A 385 12.37 7.62 -6.64
N LYS A 386 11.70 8.09 -7.70
CA LYS A 386 10.62 9.09 -7.66
C LYS A 386 9.22 8.48 -7.65
N ASN A 387 9.13 7.15 -7.53
CA ASN A 387 7.90 6.36 -7.62
C ASN A 387 7.20 6.44 -9.00
N GLU A 388 7.96 6.70 -10.06
CA GLU A 388 7.47 6.59 -11.43
C GLU A 388 7.66 5.15 -11.93
N LEU A 389 6.74 4.66 -12.77
CA LEU A 389 6.74 3.29 -13.26
C LEU A 389 8.05 2.94 -13.95
N TYR A 390 8.69 1.87 -13.52
CA TYR A 390 9.83 1.32 -14.21
C TYR A 390 9.38 0.44 -15.39
N GLU A 391 9.98 0.71 -16.56
CA GLU A 391 9.84 -0.11 -17.76
C GLU A 391 11.23 -0.57 -18.23
N ASP A 392 11.37 -1.86 -18.56
CA ASP A 392 12.59 -2.33 -19.19
C ASP A 392 12.67 -1.93 -20.67
N LYS A 393 13.83 -2.15 -21.32
CA LYS A 393 14.05 -1.81 -22.74
C LYS A 393 13.04 -2.45 -23.71
N LYS A 394 12.34 -3.51 -23.30
CA LYS A 394 11.30 -4.18 -24.09
C LYS A 394 9.90 -3.65 -23.78
N GLY A 395 9.78 -2.66 -22.89
CA GLY A 395 8.52 -2.09 -22.43
C GLY A 395 7.73 -3.06 -21.55
N ASN A 396 8.41 -3.92 -20.80
CA ASN A 396 7.78 -4.74 -19.77
C ASN A 396 7.80 -3.98 -18.44
N ILE A 397 6.78 -4.20 -17.63
CA ILE A 397 6.68 -3.68 -16.26
C ILE A 397 6.76 -4.82 -15.25
N TYR A 398 6.98 -4.46 -13.99
CA TYR A 398 7.11 -5.43 -12.91
C TYR A 398 6.21 -5.05 -11.74
N ILE A 399 5.55 -6.05 -11.15
CA ILE A 399 4.61 -5.88 -10.05
C ILE A 399 4.84 -6.91 -8.95
N SER A 400 4.52 -6.57 -7.72
CA SER A 400 4.52 -7.53 -6.62
C SER A 400 3.13 -8.09 -6.34
N ALA A 401 3.12 -9.34 -5.86
CA ALA A 401 1.95 -9.98 -5.28
C ALA A 401 2.29 -10.45 -3.86
N ASP A 402 1.38 -10.16 -2.90
CA ASP A 402 1.55 -10.44 -1.48
C ASP A 402 1.92 -11.89 -1.21
N LYS A 403 3.06 -12.12 -0.54
CA LYS A 403 3.57 -13.43 -0.15
C LYS A 403 3.73 -14.44 -1.32
N GLN A 404 3.83 -13.93 -2.54
CA GLN A 404 3.98 -14.73 -3.75
C GLN A 404 5.22 -14.34 -4.56
N GLY A 405 5.52 -13.04 -4.65
CA GLY A 405 6.73 -12.59 -5.32
C GLY A 405 6.56 -11.42 -6.27
N ILE A 406 7.50 -11.29 -7.20
CA ILE A 406 7.51 -10.27 -8.25
C ILE A 406 7.28 -10.94 -9.60
N TYR A 407 6.45 -10.31 -10.39
CA TYR A 407 6.02 -10.78 -11.71
C TYR A 407 6.39 -9.74 -12.76
N LYS A 408 6.97 -10.21 -13.87
CA LYS A 408 7.13 -9.45 -15.09
C LYS A 408 5.83 -9.51 -15.90
N LEU A 409 5.40 -8.37 -16.42
CA LEU A 409 4.25 -8.23 -17.29
C LEU A 409 4.67 -7.68 -18.65
N SER A 410 4.22 -8.34 -19.70
CA SER A 410 4.42 -7.93 -21.10
C SER A 410 3.06 -7.75 -21.77
N PHE A 411 2.89 -6.64 -22.48
CA PHE A 411 1.70 -6.36 -23.27
C PHE A 411 2.01 -6.67 -24.74
N ILE A 412 1.29 -7.62 -25.31
CA ILE A 412 1.55 -8.15 -26.66
C ILE A 412 0.25 -8.31 -27.45
N ASN A 413 0.37 -8.54 -28.78
CA ASN A 413 -0.75 -8.85 -29.67
C ASN A 413 -1.92 -7.86 -29.54
N PHE A 414 -1.60 -6.56 -29.67
CA PHE A 414 -2.61 -5.52 -29.69
C PHE A 414 -3.56 -5.72 -30.88
N ARG A 415 -4.85 -5.58 -30.63
CA ARG A 415 -5.88 -5.66 -31.67
C ARG A 415 -5.97 -4.32 -32.40
N ASN A 416 -6.17 -4.38 -33.70
CA ASN A 416 -6.38 -3.19 -34.55
C ASN A 416 -7.77 -2.63 -34.37
#